data_84d001a86a807e473305c1f8580501a5
#
_entry.id   84d001a86a807e473305c1f8580501a5
#
_cell.length_a   1.000
_cell.length_b   1.000
_cell.length_c   1.000
_cell.angle_alpha   90.00
_cell.angle_beta   90.00
_cell.angle_gamma   90.00
#
_symmetry.space_group_name_H-M   'P 1'
#
loop_
_entity.id
_entity.type
_entity.pdbx_description
1 polymer ?
#
loop_
_entity_poly.entity_id
_entity_poly.type
_entity_poly.pdbx_seq_one_letter_code
_entity_poly.pdbx_strand_id
1 'polypeptide(L)'
;MANVRESIENPVTGESMTFLLTGRDTNGELLRIDMRVRPGGFASGEHIHPRQEERFQIDRGQITLRIRGQERRYEAGEQVTIPPGTPHVWWNSGSDELRVLIEFRPAGRFAEFITTYFALAHTGLVNDRGIPTNLLQLAVTFAAYQDVLRGTSPPMAVQRILFATLAPLGRLMGYTPDVPYGST
;
A
#
# COMPACT_ATOMS: atom_id res chain seq x y z
N MET A 1 -10.29 10.03 6.57
CA MET A 1 -9.13 10.74 6.00
C MET A 1 -7.99 10.64 6.98
N ALA A 2 -6.79 10.24 6.51
CA ALA A 2 -5.61 10.10 7.36
C ALA A 2 -5.18 11.45 7.97
N ASN A 3 -4.85 11.44 9.26
CA ASN A 3 -4.38 12.60 9.99
C ASN A 3 -2.92 12.38 10.41
N VAL A 4 -2.18 13.49 10.62
CA VAL A 4 -0.82 13.43 11.18
C VAL A 4 -0.85 12.78 12.56
N ARG A 5 0.12 11.86 12.81
CA ARG A 5 0.24 11.01 14.00
C ARG A 5 -0.84 9.93 14.15
N GLU A 6 -1.74 9.79 13.18
CA GLU A 6 -2.62 8.62 13.12
C GLU A 6 -1.80 7.39 12.74
N SER A 7 -2.01 6.31 13.47
CA SER A 7 -1.37 5.01 13.21
C SER A 7 -2.42 3.99 12.79
N ILE A 8 -2.07 3.24 11.77
CA ILE A 8 -2.87 2.13 11.24
C ILE A 8 -2.01 0.88 11.19
N GLU A 9 -2.61 -0.29 11.28
CA GLU A 9 -1.89 -1.57 11.20
C GLU A 9 -2.63 -2.57 10.30
N ASN A 10 -1.87 -3.48 9.73
CA ASN A 10 -2.40 -4.62 8.98
C ASN A 10 -2.00 -5.93 9.70
N PRO A 11 -2.96 -6.61 10.35
CA PRO A 11 -2.66 -7.81 11.13
C PRO A 11 -2.20 -8.99 10.27
N VAL A 12 -2.52 -8.99 8.97
CA VAL A 12 -2.15 -10.07 8.04
C VAL A 12 -0.72 -9.89 7.54
N THR A 13 -0.40 -8.73 6.98
CA THR A 13 0.92 -8.45 6.39
C THR A 13 1.98 -8.07 7.44
N GLY A 14 1.54 -7.66 8.63
CA GLY A 14 2.43 -7.31 9.74
C GLY A 14 3.06 -5.93 9.65
N GLU A 15 2.41 -5.05 8.89
CA GLU A 15 2.77 -3.65 8.76
C GLU A 15 2.05 -2.79 9.81
N SER A 16 2.74 -1.78 10.33
CA SER A 16 2.17 -0.67 11.09
C SER A 16 2.70 0.63 10.52
N MET A 17 1.83 1.58 10.23
CA MET A 17 2.18 2.86 9.59
C MET A 17 1.69 4.03 10.43
N THR A 18 2.57 5.00 10.69
CA THR A 18 2.23 6.27 11.32
C THR A 18 2.46 7.41 10.32
N PHE A 19 1.43 8.19 10.03
CA PHE A 19 1.52 9.31 9.11
C PHE A 19 2.26 10.48 9.78
N LEU A 20 3.45 10.84 9.28
CA LEU A 20 4.25 11.95 9.78
C LEU A 20 3.93 13.27 9.07
N LEU A 21 3.67 13.22 7.76
CA LEU A 21 3.18 14.31 6.92
C LEU A 21 2.19 13.73 5.94
N THR A 22 1.11 14.45 5.67
CA THR A 22 0.12 14.08 4.65
C THR A 22 0.14 15.07 3.48
N GLY A 23 -0.54 14.74 2.40
CA GLY A 23 -0.71 15.68 1.27
C GLY A 23 -1.37 16.99 1.67
N ARG A 24 -2.16 17.02 2.75
CA ARG A 24 -2.75 18.27 3.28
C ARG A 24 -1.71 19.19 3.89
N ASP A 25 -0.73 18.64 4.60
CA ASP A 25 0.32 19.42 5.28
C ASP A 25 1.33 19.98 4.29
N THR A 26 1.39 19.43 3.08
CA THR A 26 2.42 19.69 2.07
C THR A 26 1.87 20.19 0.74
N ASN A 27 0.61 20.63 0.68
CA ASN A 27 -0.08 21.02 -0.56
C ASN A 27 0.00 19.95 -1.67
N GLY A 28 -0.04 18.67 -1.29
CA GLY A 28 0.01 17.55 -2.22
C GLY A 28 1.42 17.09 -2.63
N GLU A 29 2.47 17.75 -2.17
CA GLU A 29 3.84 17.46 -2.62
C GLU A 29 4.44 16.20 -2.02
N LEU A 30 4.14 15.92 -0.73
CA LEU A 30 4.78 14.86 0.03
C LEU A 30 3.80 14.17 0.98
N LEU A 31 3.82 12.85 0.95
CA LEU A 31 3.37 11.99 2.04
C LEU A 31 4.59 11.36 2.69
N ARG A 32 4.70 11.39 4.02
CA ARG A 32 5.77 10.74 4.78
C ARG A 32 5.19 9.84 5.86
N ILE A 33 5.70 8.61 5.91
CA ILE A 33 5.20 7.53 6.78
C ILE A 33 6.37 6.93 7.55
N ASP A 34 6.24 6.79 8.87
CA ASP A 34 7.07 5.88 9.69
C ASP A 34 6.41 4.50 9.65
N MET A 35 7.03 3.56 8.94
CA MET A 35 6.53 2.20 8.80
C MET A 35 7.35 1.24 9.65
N ARG A 36 6.66 0.38 10.39
CA ARG A 36 7.25 -0.75 11.10
C ARG A 36 6.69 -2.04 10.53
N VAL A 37 7.53 -3.05 10.44
CA VAL A 37 7.16 -4.34 9.86
C VAL A 37 7.72 -5.46 10.72
N ARG A 38 6.85 -6.32 11.23
CA ARG A 38 7.29 -7.49 12.01
C ARG A 38 8.19 -8.40 11.16
N PRO A 39 9.01 -9.28 11.77
CA PRO A 39 9.76 -10.29 11.05
C PRO A 39 8.85 -11.10 10.12
N GLY A 40 9.28 -11.28 8.87
CA GLY A 40 8.51 -11.97 7.84
C GLY A 40 7.29 -11.19 7.29
N GLY A 41 7.06 -9.95 7.76
CA GLY A 41 6.02 -9.08 7.19
C GLY A 41 6.38 -8.61 5.77
N PHE A 42 5.36 -8.28 4.96
CA PHE A 42 5.54 -8.07 3.51
C PHE A 42 4.47 -7.16 2.91
N ALA A 43 4.78 -6.56 1.75
CA ALA A 43 3.78 -5.96 0.88
C ALA A 43 2.91 -7.05 0.23
N SER A 44 1.60 -6.81 0.12
CA SER A 44 0.60 -7.80 -0.33
C SER A 44 0.82 -8.35 -1.74
N GLY A 45 1.64 -7.73 -2.55
CA GLY A 45 1.97 -8.20 -3.90
C GLY A 45 2.80 -7.20 -4.68
N GLU A 46 3.34 -7.66 -5.80
CA GLU A 46 4.06 -6.80 -6.71
C GLU A 46 3.12 -5.77 -7.33
N HIS A 47 3.53 -4.51 -7.29
CA HIS A 47 2.72 -3.37 -7.71
C HIS A 47 3.56 -2.26 -8.33
N ILE A 48 2.87 -1.26 -8.86
CA ILE A 48 3.43 -0.02 -9.36
C ILE A 48 2.68 1.16 -8.77
N HIS A 49 3.38 2.27 -8.52
CA HIS A 49 2.81 3.58 -8.30
C HIS A 49 2.87 4.37 -9.62
N PRO A 50 1.75 4.54 -10.36
CA PRO A 50 1.81 5.09 -11.72
C PRO A 50 2.37 6.50 -11.82
N ARG A 51 2.18 7.31 -10.77
CA ARG A 51 2.49 8.75 -10.76
C ARG A 51 3.41 9.17 -9.62
N GLN A 52 3.70 8.27 -8.68
CA GLN A 52 4.44 8.59 -7.46
C GLN A 52 5.83 7.96 -7.51
N GLU A 53 6.82 8.74 -7.18
CA GLU A 53 8.11 8.25 -6.72
C GLU A 53 7.94 7.77 -5.29
N GLU A 54 8.49 6.61 -4.97
CA GLU A 54 8.52 6.06 -3.63
C GLU A 54 9.96 5.93 -3.15
N ARG A 55 10.26 6.48 -1.98
CA ARG A 55 11.58 6.41 -1.39
C ARG A 55 11.51 5.70 -0.05
N PHE A 56 12.40 4.73 0.13
CA PHE A 56 12.63 4.03 1.39
C PHE A 56 13.95 4.52 2.00
N GLN A 57 13.92 4.88 3.27
CA GLN A 57 15.09 5.08 4.10
C GLN A 57 15.00 4.09 5.26
N ILE A 58 15.95 3.17 5.35
CA ILE A 58 15.95 2.11 6.34
C ILE A 58 16.57 2.66 7.63
N ASP A 59 15.76 2.78 8.68
CA ASP A 59 16.22 3.27 9.98
C ASP A 59 16.74 2.13 10.87
N ARG A 60 16.10 0.93 10.76
CA ARG A 60 16.46 -0.24 11.55
C ARG A 60 16.03 -1.52 10.85
N GLY A 61 16.80 -2.60 11.05
CA GLY A 61 16.48 -3.91 10.49
C GLY A 61 16.93 -4.06 9.05
N GLN A 62 16.25 -4.94 8.32
CA GLN A 62 16.66 -5.37 7.00
C GLN A 62 15.44 -5.57 6.10
N ILE A 63 15.47 -4.98 4.92
CA ILE A 63 14.43 -5.12 3.90
C ILE A 63 15.00 -5.73 2.63
N THR A 64 14.27 -6.64 2.01
CA THR A 64 14.55 -7.04 0.63
C THR A 64 13.51 -6.41 -0.28
N LEU A 65 13.97 -5.74 -1.32
CA LEU A 65 13.13 -5.24 -2.41
C LEU A 65 13.42 -6.05 -3.68
N ARG A 66 12.35 -6.44 -4.39
CA ARG A 66 12.44 -6.91 -5.76
C ARG A 66 11.92 -5.82 -6.67
N ILE A 67 12.81 -5.20 -7.45
CA ILE A 67 12.53 -4.11 -8.38
C ILE A 67 12.79 -4.61 -9.79
N ARG A 68 11.78 -4.57 -10.67
CA ARG A 68 11.86 -5.11 -12.05
C ARG A 68 12.41 -6.55 -12.10
N GLY A 69 12.00 -7.38 -11.12
CA GLY A 69 12.43 -8.77 -11.01
C GLY A 69 13.80 -8.99 -10.37
N GLN A 70 14.57 -7.95 -10.08
CA GLN A 70 15.89 -8.04 -9.45
C GLN A 70 15.75 -7.81 -7.94
N GLU A 71 16.21 -8.77 -7.14
CA GLU A 71 16.19 -8.68 -5.69
C GLU A 71 17.47 -8.04 -5.16
N ARG A 72 17.30 -7.11 -4.24
CA ARG A 72 18.37 -6.53 -3.46
C ARG A 72 17.95 -6.34 -2.02
N ARG A 73 18.86 -6.61 -1.10
CA ARG A 73 18.74 -6.37 0.33
C ARG A 73 19.31 -5.00 0.67
N TYR A 74 18.63 -4.32 1.59
CA TYR A 74 19.05 -3.04 2.14
C TYR A 74 19.00 -3.12 3.67
N GLU A 75 19.94 -2.44 4.34
CA GLU A 75 20.12 -2.44 5.78
C GLU A 75 20.02 -1.04 6.36
N ALA A 76 20.03 -0.94 7.69
CA ALA A 76 19.97 0.35 8.38
C ALA A 76 21.02 1.34 7.87
N GLY A 77 20.61 2.57 7.59
CA GLY A 77 21.41 3.65 7.00
C GLY A 77 21.37 3.71 5.47
N GLU A 78 20.90 2.65 4.79
CA GLU A 78 20.74 2.67 3.33
C GLU A 78 19.40 3.31 2.91
N GLN A 79 19.35 3.73 1.66
CA GLN A 79 18.15 4.27 1.03
C GLN A 79 18.00 3.78 -0.40
N VAL A 80 16.76 3.72 -0.86
CA VAL A 80 16.44 3.40 -2.25
C VAL A 80 15.26 4.23 -2.72
N THR A 81 15.31 4.66 -3.98
CA THR A 81 14.23 5.41 -4.63
C THR A 81 13.69 4.59 -5.80
N ILE A 82 12.38 4.44 -5.85
CA ILE A 82 11.65 3.72 -6.89
C ILE A 82 10.92 4.75 -7.75
N PRO A 83 11.31 4.91 -9.02
CA PRO A 83 10.65 5.84 -9.94
C PRO A 83 9.19 5.44 -10.23
N PRO A 84 8.32 6.40 -10.61
CA PRO A 84 6.96 6.12 -11.03
C PRO A 84 6.87 5.01 -12.09
N GLY A 85 5.83 4.17 -12.00
CA GLY A 85 5.58 3.09 -12.95
C GLY A 85 6.53 1.89 -12.86
N THR A 86 7.39 1.83 -11.86
CA THR A 86 8.37 0.74 -11.70
C THR A 86 7.76 -0.41 -10.89
N PRO A 87 7.67 -1.64 -11.44
CA PRO A 87 7.21 -2.81 -10.70
C PRO A 87 8.14 -3.15 -9.55
N HIS A 88 7.55 -3.31 -8.36
CA HIS A 88 8.30 -3.68 -7.16
C HIS A 88 7.43 -4.37 -6.11
N VAL A 89 8.10 -5.07 -5.21
CA VAL A 89 7.54 -5.66 -3.98
C VAL A 89 8.64 -5.73 -2.94
N TRP A 90 8.27 -5.71 -1.67
CA TRP A 90 9.23 -5.77 -0.57
C TRP A 90 8.74 -6.66 0.58
N TRP A 91 9.69 -7.09 1.43
CA TRP A 91 9.42 -7.81 2.66
C TRP A 91 10.53 -7.60 3.68
N ASN A 92 10.20 -7.74 4.96
CA ASN A 92 11.17 -7.79 6.02
C ASN A 92 11.90 -9.14 5.97
N SER A 93 13.15 -9.14 5.53
CA SER A 93 13.99 -10.34 5.40
C SER A 93 14.91 -10.58 6.59
N GLY A 94 14.81 -9.73 7.63
CA GLY A 94 15.54 -9.86 8.88
C GLY A 94 14.79 -10.67 9.93
N SER A 95 15.47 -10.95 11.06
CA SER A 95 14.91 -11.60 12.24
C SER A 95 14.26 -10.63 13.23
N ASP A 96 14.52 -9.33 13.06
CA ASP A 96 14.04 -8.25 13.92
C ASP A 96 12.98 -7.39 13.24
N GLU A 97 12.32 -6.53 14.03
CA GLU A 97 11.42 -5.51 13.48
C GLU A 97 12.19 -4.58 12.53
N LEU A 98 11.67 -4.45 11.33
CA LEU A 98 12.13 -3.46 10.36
C LEU A 98 11.45 -2.12 10.65
N ARG A 99 12.20 -1.02 10.64
CA ARG A 99 11.69 0.35 10.64
C ARG A 99 12.19 1.10 9.43
N VAL A 100 11.25 1.70 8.70
CA VAL A 100 11.51 2.39 7.44
C VAL A 100 10.75 3.70 7.39
N LEU A 101 11.43 4.77 7.03
CA LEU A 101 10.78 6.00 6.62
C LEU A 101 10.46 5.92 5.12
N ILE A 102 9.17 6.01 4.80
CA ILE A 102 8.70 6.00 3.41
C ILE A 102 8.21 7.39 3.01
N GLU A 103 8.60 7.82 1.82
CA GLU A 103 8.12 9.06 1.20
C GLU A 103 7.48 8.75 -0.16
N PHE A 104 6.33 9.39 -0.43
CA PHE A 104 5.70 9.42 -1.75
C PHE A 104 5.67 10.84 -2.30
N ARG A 105 6.14 11.00 -3.53
CA ARG A 105 6.15 12.29 -4.26
C ARG A 105 5.57 12.12 -5.68
N PRO A 106 4.45 12.85 -6.00
CA PRO A 106 3.58 13.61 -5.07
C PRO A 106 2.87 12.70 -4.07
N ALA A 107 2.28 13.29 -3.03
CA ALA A 107 1.53 12.52 -2.02
C ALA A 107 0.39 11.70 -2.61
N GLY A 108 -0.31 12.24 -3.60
CA GLY A 108 -1.49 11.63 -4.18
C GLY A 108 -2.54 11.29 -3.12
N ARG A 109 -3.26 10.19 -3.33
CA ARG A 109 -4.24 9.65 -2.39
C ARG A 109 -3.77 8.33 -1.74
N PHE A 110 -2.45 8.17 -1.60
CA PHE A 110 -1.92 6.91 -1.03
C PHE A 110 -2.35 6.72 0.43
N ALA A 111 -2.42 7.81 1.21
CA ALA A 111 -2.85 7.73 2.61
C ALA A 111 -4.29 7.18 2.73
N GLU A 112 -5.21 7.65 1.89
CA GLU A 112 -6.60 7.17 1.84
C GLU A 112 -6.67 5.72 1.38
N PHE A 113 -5.92 5.37 0.34
CA PHE A 113 -5.85 4.00 -0.16
C PHE A 113 -5.37 3.03 0.91
N ILE A 114 -4.22 3.31 1.55
CA ILE A 114 -3.63 2.38 2.52
C ILE A 114 -4.48 2.28 3.80
N THR A 115 -5.12 3.37 4.22
CA THR A 115 -6.08 3.37 5.33
C THR A 115 -7.26 2.44 5.04
N THR A 116 -7.85 2.54 3.85
CA THR A 116 -8.92 1.64 3.40
C THR A 116 -8.43 0.19 3.32
N TYR A 117 -7.25 -0.03 2.75
CA TYR A 117 -6.71 -1.37 2.56
C TYR A 117 -6.45 -2.07 3.90
N PHE A 118 -5.92 -1.35 4.88
CA PHE A 118 -5.71 -1.86 6.23
C PHE A 118 -7.03 -2.05 6.99
N ALA A 119 -8.00 -1.16 6.82
CA ALA A 119 -9.34 -1.34 7.37
C ALA A 119 -9.99 -2.65 6.88
N LEU A 120 -9.89 -2.95 5.60
CA LEU A 120 -10.39 -4.21 5.04
C LEU A 120 -9.69 -5.45 5.63
N ALA A 121 -8.39 -5.35 5.97
CA ALA A 121 -7.69 -6.46 6.62
C ALA A 121 -8.24 -6.78 8.02
N HIS A 122 -8.78 -5.79 8.76
CA HIS A 122 -9.41 -6.01 10.06
C HIS A 122 -10.79 -6.68 9.98
N THR A 123 -11.45 -6.68 8.82
CA THR A 123 -12.75 -7.37 8.67
C THR A 123 -12.64 -8.90 8.66
N GLY A 124 -11.42 -9.46 8.52
CA GLY A 124 -11.19 -10.90 8.32
C GLY A 124 -11.61 -11.40 6.93
N LEU A 125 -12.10 -10.51 6.05
CA LEU A 125 -12.54 -10.85 4.69
C LEU A 125 -11.43 -10.64 3.65
N VAL A 126 -10.20 -10.97 4.04
CA VAL A 126 -9.00 -10.94 3.18
C VAL A 126 -8.35 -12.33 3.18
N ASN A 127 -7.56 -12.61 2.14
CA ASN A 127 -6.76 -13.83 2.09
C ASN A 127 -5.46 -13.68 2.92
N ASP A 128 -4.62 -14.70 2.93
CA ASP A 128 -3.31 -14.76 3.61
C ASP A 128 -2.29 -13.73 3.13
N ARG A 129 -2.57 -13.03 2.03
CA ARG A 129 -1.79 -11.90 1.52
C ARG A 129 -2.40 -10.54 1.83
N GLY A 130 -3.48 -10.48 2.60
CA GLY A 130 -4.19 -9.24 2.91
C GLY A 130 -5.06 -8.72 1.76
N ILE A 131 -5.26 -9.48 0.68
CA ILE A 131 -6.07 -9.06 -0.48
C ILE A 131 -7.54 -9.37 -0.19
N PRO A 132 -8.47 -8.41 -0.36
CA PRO A 132 -9.89 -8.63 -0.18
C PRO A 132 -10.41 -9.82 -0.99
N THR A 133 -11.15 -10.74 -0.36
CA THR A 133 -11.73 -11.93 -1.00
C THR A 133 -13.04 -11.62 -1.71
N ASN A 134 -13.74 -10.55 -1.32
CA ASN A 134 -14.92 -10.07 -2.02
C ASN A 134 -14.52 -9.32 -3.29
N LEU A 135 -14.80 -9.91 -4.45
CA LEU A 135 -14.41 -9.35 -5.75
C LEU A 135 -15.08 -8.01 -6.08
N LEU A 136 -16.28 -7.73 -5.55
CA LEU A 136 -16.96 -6.46 -5.76
C LEU A 136 -16.28 -5.34 -4.94
N GLN A 137 -15.98 -5.60 -3.67
CA GLN A 137 -15.22 -4.66 -2.84
C GLN A 137 -13.83 -4.41 -3.42
N LEU A 138 -13.13 -5.48 -3.83
CA LEU A 138 -11.83 -5.38 -4.50
C LEU A 138 -11.91 -4.47 -5.72
N ALA A 139 -12.89 -4.71 -6.62
CA ALA A 139 -13.07 -3.94 -7.83
C ALA A 139 -13.40 -2.47 -7.55
N VAL A 140 -14.28 -2.19 -6.58
CA VAL A 140 -14.66 -0.82 -6.20
C VAL A 140 -13.47 -0.05 -5.66
N THR A 141 -12.69 -0.66 -4.75
CA THR A 141 -11.52 -0.02 -4.15
C THR A 141 -10.42 0.19 -5.20
N PHE A 142 -9.99 -0.85 -5.90
CA PHE A 142 -8.89 -0.71 -6.86
C PHE A 142 -9.26 0.12 -8.09
N ALA A 143 -10.52 0.13 -8.54
CA ALA A 143 -10.96 1.04 -9.60
C ALA A 143 -10.83 2.52 -9.20
N ALA A 144 -11.10 2.85 -7.95
CA ALA A 144 -11.03 4.22 -7.44
C ALA A 144 -9.59 4.73 -7.25
N TYR A 145 -8.64 3.82 -7.02
CA TYR A 145 -7.25 4.13 -6.68
C TYR A 145 -6.23 3.71 -7.75
N GLN A 146 -6.67 3.51 -9.01
CA GLN A 146 -5.78 3.13 -10.12
C GLN A 146 -4.66 4.13 -10.42
N ASP A 147 -4.83 5.38 -10.04
CA ASP A 147 -3.81 6.43 -10.17
C ASP A 147 -2.77 6.39 -9.05
N VAL A 148 -3.05 5.66 -7.98
CA VAL A 148 -2.19 5.52 -6.78
C VAL A 148 -1.39 4.23 -6.81
N LEU A 149 -2.09 3.11 -6.99
CA LEU A 149 -1.47 1.78 -6.96
C LEU A 149 -2.15 0.85 -7.97
N ARG A 150 -1.36 0.05 -8.66
CA ARG A 150 -1.82 -1.02 -9.55
C ARG A 150 -1.02 -2.28 -9.29
N GLY A 151 -1.71 -3.40 -9.10
CA GLY A 151 -1.06 -4.70 -9.12
C GLY A 151 -0.50 -5.02 -10.51
N THR A 152 0.58 -5.79 -10.57
CA THR A 152 1.16 -6.25 -11.86
C THR A 152 0.44 -7.47 -12.42
N SER A 153 -0.35 -8.16 -11.60
CA SER A 153 -1.16 -9.34 -11.99
C SER A 153 -2.60 -9.18 -11.50
N PRO A 154 -3.58 -9.60 -12.30
CA PRO A 154 -3.52 -10.05 -13.70
C PRO A 154 -3.13 -8.90 -14.66
N PRO A 155 -2.88 -9.18 -15.96
CA PRO A 155 -2.51 -8.15 -16.93
C PRO A 155 -3.47 -6.96 -16.96
N MET A 156 -2.97 -5.74 -17.20
CA MET A 156 -3.73 -4.48 -17.14
C MET A 156 -5.02 -4.49 -17.97
N ALA A 157 -5.03 -5.14 -19.13
CA ALA A 157 -6.24 -5.25 -19.95
C ALA A 157 -7.34 -6.02 -19.22
N VAL A 158 -6.97 -7.11 -18.54
CA VAL A 158 -7.90 -7.93 -17.74
C VAL A 158 -8.41 -7.13 -16.54
N GLN A 159 -7.52 -6.43 -15.83
CA GLN A 159 -7.91 -5.57 -14.70
C GLN A 159 -8.91 -4.50 -15.14
N ARG A 160 -8.67 -3.83 -16.29
CA ARG A 160 -9.58 -2.80 -16.82
C ARG A 160 -10.98 -3.36 -17.09
N ILE A 161 -11.07 -4.53 -17.73
CA ILE A 161 -12.36 -5.18 -18.01
C ILE A 161 -13.06 -5.53 -16.69
N LEU A 162 -12.36 -6.21 -15.78
CA LEU A 162 -12.91 -6.60 -14.48
C LEU A 162 -13.43 -5.39 -13.69
N PHE A 163 -12.64 -4.33 -13.61
CA PHE A 163 -13.03 -3.14 -12.84
C PHE A 163 -14.15 -2.35 -13.53
N ALA A 164 -14.16 -2.28 -14.87
CA ALA A 164 -15.24 -1.62 -15.61
C ALA A 164 -16.59 -2.32 -15.43
N THR A 165 -16.58 -3.64 -15.23
CA THR A 165 -17.82 -4.44 -15.04
C THR A 165 -18.21 -4.56 -13.56
N LEU A 166 -17.27 -4.93 -12.70
CA LEU A 166 -17.57 -5.24 -11.31
C LEU A 166 -17.70 -4.00 -10.40
N ALA A 167 -16.96 -2.92 -10.67
CA ALA A 167 -17.03 -1.75 -9.79
C ALA A 167 -18.39 -1.03 -9.82
N PRO A 168 -19.05 -0.81 -11.00
CA PRO A 168 -20.41 -0.28 -11.00
C PRO A 168 -21.42 -1.17 -10.26
N LEU A 169 -21.34 -2.49 -10.45
CA LEU A 169 -22.19 -3.44 -9.75
C LEU A 169 -21.94 -3.40 -8.23
N GLY A 170 -20.68 -3.38 -7.81
CA GLY A 170 -20.32 -3.27 -6.40
C GLY A 170 -20.89 -1.99 -5.76
N ARG A 171 -20.79 -0.84 -6.44
CA ARG A 171 -21.38 0.43 -5.95
C ARG A 171 -22.90 0.36 -5.83
N LEU A 172 -23.59 -0.28 -6.77
CA LEU A 172 -25.04 -0.51 -6.69
C LEU A 172 -25.41 -1.41 -5.48
N MET A 173 -24.52 -2.32 -5.09
CA MET A 173 -24.69 -3.17 -3.91
C MET A 173 -24.23 -2.52 -2.59
N GLY A 174 -23.85 -1.24 -2.61
CA GLY A 174 -23.48 -0.46 -1.43
C GLY A 174 -22.00 -0.52 -1.05
N TYR A 175 -21.14 -1.15 -1.84
CA TYR A 175 -19.70 -1.11 -1.59
C TYR A 175 -19.13 0.27 -1.91
N THR A 176 -18.28 0.78 -1.02
CA THR A 176 -17.62 2.08 -1.16
C THR A 176 -16.12 1.91 -1.38
N PRO A 177 -15.46 2.83 -2.10
CA PRO A 177 -14.00 2.77 -2.28
C PRO A 177 -13.25 3.05 -0.97
N ASP A 178 -13.85 3.86 -0.09
CA ASP A 178 -13.25 4.30 1.18
C ASP A 178 -13.92 3.55 2.34
N VAL A 179 -13.14 2.74 3.04
CA VAL A 179 -13.58 2.03 4.25
C VAL A 179 -12.89 2.68 5.46
N PRO A 180 -13.65 3.22 6.42
CA PRO A 180 -13.10 3.85 7.60
C PRO A 180 -12.28 2.87 8.45
N TYR A 181 -11.09 3.27 8.89
CA TYR A 181 -10.28 2.48 9.81
C TYR A 181 -10.88 2.58 11.23
N GLY A 182 -11.00 1.44 11.92
CA GLY A 182 -11.53 1.39 13.29
C GLY A 182 -13.07 1.44 13.41
N SER A 183 -13.81 1.23 12.32
CA SER A 183 -15.28 1.19 12.29
C SER A 183 -15.87 -0.24 12.42
N THR A 184 -15.18 -1.16 13.08
CA THR A 184 -15.68 -2.51 13.40
C THR A 184 -16.18 -2.60 14.81
#